data_3294fd87ed2549aa10300345caeb61d3
#
_entry.id   3294fd87ed2549aa10300345caeb61d3
#
_cell.length_a   1.000
_cell.length_b   1.000
_cell.length_c   1.000
_cell.angle_alpha   90.00
_cell.angle_beta   90.00
_cell.angle_gamma   90.00
#
_symmetry.space_group_name_H-M   'P 1'
#
loop_
_entity.id
_entity.type
_entity.pdbx_description
1 polymer ?
#
loop_
_entity_poly.entity_id
_entity_poly.type
_entity_poly.pdbx_seq_one_letter_code
_entity_poly.pdbx_strand_id
1 'polypeptide(L)'
;MAAETQNAGNKICLDEEAGIELVRQIGKLLCRQNASIAIAESCTGGLISHMITNVPGSSDYFLLSGVTYSNEAKVSLLGVSPETIKRYGAVHEETAKEMAQGVRRIAGATYGLSTSGIAVPGW
;
A
#
# COMPACT_ATOMS: atom_id res chain seq x y z
N MET A 1 0.54 4.53 7.02
CA MET A 1 -0.90 4.58 7.33
C MET A 1 -1.52 3.27 6.89
N ALA A 2 -2.10 2.53 7.80
CA ALA A 2 -2.81 1.32 7.45
C ALA A 2 -4.05 1.68 6.64
N ALA A 3 -4.31 0.94 5.57
CA ALA A 3 -5.56 1.07 4.86
C ALA A 3 -6.72 0.72 5.81
N GLU A 4 -7.70 1.59 5.89
CA GLU A 4 -8.92 1.25 6.61
C GLU A 4 -9.57 0.04 5.94
N THR A 5 -9.90 -0.96 6.75
CA THR A 5 -10.70 -2.09 6.29
C THR A 5 -12.09 -1.57 5.96
N GLN A 6 -12.42 -1.49 4.69
CA GLN A 6 -13.76 -1.14 4.31
C GLN A 6 -14.70 -2.30 4.60
N ASN A 7 -15.77 -2.03 5.34
CA ASN A 7 -16.88 -2.94 5.51
C ASN A 7 -17.44 -3.37 4.15
N ALA A 8 -17.84 -4.64 4.02
CA ALA A 8 -18.41 -5.19 2.79
C ALA A 8 -19.63 -4.42 2.24
N GLY A 9 -20.22 -3.50 3.03
CA GLY A 9 -21.32 -2.62 2.61
C GLY A 9 -20.89 -1.29 1.97
N ASN A 10 -19.60 -0.92 2.05
CA ASN A 10 -19.07 0.33 1.49
C ASN A 10 -18.18 0.06 0.27
N LYS A 11 -18.81 -0.35 -0.82
CA LYS A 11 -18.10 -0.43 -2.09
C LYS A 11 -17.99 0.97 -2.70
N ILE A 12 -16.80 1.54 -2.68
CA ILE A 12 -16.48 2.69 -3.50
C ILE A 12 -16.07 2.15 -4.87
N CYS A 13 -16.97 2.28 -5.86
CA CYS A 13 -16.59 2.03 -7.23
C CYS A 13 -16.01 3.32 -7.80
N LEU A 14 -14.68 3.38 -7.84
CA LEU A 14 -13.98 4.41 -8.59
C LEU A 14 -13.80 3.90 -10.02
N ASP A 15 -14.24 4.68 -10.99
CA ASP A 15 -13.86 4.43 -12.37
C ASP A 15 -12.37 4.78 -12.57
N GLU A 16 -11.84 4.46 -13.74
CA GLU A 16 -10.42 4.68 -14.06
C GLU A 16 -10.05 6.16 -13.99
N GLU A 17 -10.91 7.05 -14.48
CA GLU A 17 -10.66 8.50 -14.47
C GLU A 17 -10.63 9.05 -13.04
N ALA A 18 -11.55 8.61 -12.19
CA ALA A 18 -11.58 9.01 -10.78
C ALA A 18 -10.31 8.53 -10.05
N GLY A 19 -9.82 7.34 -10.35
CA GLY A 19 -8.57 6.82 -9.82
C GLY A 19 -7.36 7.66 -10.23
N ILE A 20 -7.27 8.04 -11.49
CA ILE A 20 -6.22 8.91 -12.03
C ILE A 20 -6.24 10.26 -11.33
N GLU A 21 -7.40 10.87 -11.18
CA GLU A 21 -7.54 12.16 -10.51
C GLU A 21 -7.16 12.08 -9.04
N LEU A 22 -7.54 11.00 -8.37
CA LEU A 22 -7.21 10.78 -6.96
C LEU A 22 -5.69 10.73 -6.74
N VAL A 23 -4.95 9.99 -7.57
CA VAL A 23 -3.48 9.91 -7.44
C VAL A 23 -2.80 11.24 -7.73
N ARG A 24 -3.35 12.05 -8.64
CA ARG A 24 -2.87 13.42 -8.88
C ARG A 24 -3.06 14.30 -7.65
N GLN A 25 -4.22 14.25 -7.02
CA GLN A 25 -4.51 15.02 -5.80
C GLN A 25 -3.59 14.60 -4.65
N ILE A 26 -3.37 13.30 -4.48
CA ILE A 26 -2.44 12.77 -3.48
C ILE A 26 -1.04 13.35 -3.71
N GLY A 27 -0.57 13.34 -4.95
CA GLY A 27 0.74 13.92 -5.31
C GLY A 27 0.85 15.40 -4.94
N LYS A 28 -0.18 16.18 -5.23
CA LYS A 28 -0.23 17.61 -4.88
C LYS A 28 -0.16 17.82 -3.37
N LEU A 29 -0.90 17.03 -2.60
CA LEU A 29 -0.89 17.11 -1.14
C LEU A 29 0.48 16.74 -0.56
N LEU A 30 1.11 15.69 -1.08
CA LEU A 30 2.44 15.28 -0.64
C LEU A 30 3.48 16.38 -0.93
N CYS A 31 3.43 16.97 -2.11
CA CYS A 31 4.32 18.10 -2.46
C CYS A 31 4.13 19.29 -1.53
N ARG A 32 2.88 19.66 -1.23
CA ARG A 32 2.58 20.78 -0.32
C ARG A 32 3.13 20.55 1.07
N GLN A 33 3.09 19.31 1.55
CA GLN A 33 3.58 18.94 2.87
C GLN A 33 5.08 18.65 2.89
N ASN A 34 5.74 18.69 1.75
CA ASN A 34 7.11 18.21 1.60
C ASN A 34 7.26 16.78 2.17
N ALA A 35 6.30 15.93 1.84
CA ALA A 35 6.18 14.58 2.35
C ALA A 35 6.47 13.55 1.27
N SER A 36 6.81 12.34 1.70
CA SER A 36 7.11 11.22 0.83
C SER A 36 6.30 9.99 1.20
N ILE A 37 6.16 9.06 0.26
CA ILE A 37 5.40 7.84 0.43
C ILE A 37 6.17 6.61 -0.06
N ALA A 38 6.00 5.52 0.66
CA ALA A 38 6.44 4.19 0.25
C ALA A 38 5.25 3.23 0.35
N ILE A 39 5.23 2.22 -0.52
CA ILE A 39 4.07 1.32 -0.65
C ILE A 39 4.51 -0.13 -0.60
N ALA A 40 3.82 -0.92 0.19
CA ALA A 40 3.93 -2.37 0.21
C ALA A 40 2.66 -2.97 -0.40
N GLU A 41 2.79 -3.62 -1.54
CA GLU A 41 1.67 -4.27 -2.22
C GLU A 41 1.74 -5.79 -2.05
N SER A 42 0.59 -6.43 -2.08
CA SER A 42 0.45 -7.88 -2.12
C SER A 42 -0.52 -8.26 -3.23
N CYS A 43 -1.81 -8.33 -2.94
CA CYS A 43 -2.83 -8.75 -3.91
C CYS A 43 -2.95 -7.83 -5.14
N THR A 44 -2.58 -6.59 -5.05
CA THR A 44 -2.62 -5.61 -6.15
C THR A 44 -1.46 -5.74 -7.13
N GLY A 45 -0.40 -6.45 -6.75
CA GLY A 45 0.69 -6.81 -7.65
C GLY A 45 1.52 -5.66 -8.22
N GLY A 46 1.44 -4.47 -7.63
CA GLY A 46 2.15 -3.28 -8.10
C GLY A 46 1.25 -2.24 -8.76
N LEU A 47 -0.06 -2.47 -8.82
CA LEU A 47 -1.00 -1.57 -9.51
C LEU A 47 -1.02 -0.17 -8.90
N ILE A 48 -1.03 -0.05 -7.57
CA ILE A 48 -1.07 1.26 -6.92
C ILE A 48 0.20 2.05 -7.22
N SER A 49 1.34 1.41 -7.14
CA SER A 49 2.63 2.01 -7.47
C SER A 49 2.67 2.46 -8.93
N HIS A 50 2.14 1.64 -9.83
CA HIS A 50 2.03 1.98 -11.24
C HIS A 50 1.17 3.24 -11.46
N MET A 51 0.02 3.33 -10.81
CA MET A 51 -0.85 4.50 -10.91
C MET A 51 -0.17 5.76 -10.41
N ILE A 52 0.56 5.67 -9.30
CA ILE A 52 1.30 6.82 -8.75
C ILE A 52 2.40 7.26 -9.69
N THR A 53 3.19 6.32 -10.21
CA THR A 53 4.31 6.65 -11.09
C THR A 53 3.88 7.16 -12.47
N ASN A 54 2.64 6.96 -12.86
CA ASN A 54 2.08 7.56 -14.08
C ASN A 54 1.86 9.07 -13.97
N VAL A 55 1.88 9.63 -12.76
CA VAL A 55 1.74 11.06 -12.54
C VAL A 55 3.08 11.74 -12.79
N PRO A 56 3.17 12.71 -13.71
CA PRO A 56 4.40 13.47 -13.93
C PRO A 56 4.88 14.14 -12.64
N GLY A 57 6.18 14.02 -12.35
CA GLY A 57 6.78 14.58 -11.14
C GLY A 57 6.66 13.70 -9.90
N SER A 58 6.14 12.48 -10.03
CA SER A 58 5.96 11.58 -8.89
C SER A 58 7.26 11.22 -8.16
N SER A 59 8.41 11.34 -8.81
CA SER A 59 9.71 11.11 -8.18
C SER A 59 10.00 12.07 -7.00
N ASP A 60 9.31 13.19 -6.92
CA ASP A 60 9.48 14.14 -5.83
C ASP A 60 8.93 13.60 -4.50
N TYR A 61 8.01 12.65 -4.55
CA TYR A 61 7.35 12.12 -3.35
C TYR A 61 7.28 10.61 -3.25
N PHE A 62 7.42 9.89 -4.35
CA PHE A 62 7.36 8.42 -4.37
C PHE A 62 8.77 7.84 -4.27
N LEU A 63 9.06 7.13 -3.17
CA LEU A 63 10.42 6.65 -2.89
C LEU A 63 10.63 5.18 -3.21
N LEU A 64 9.71 4.33 -2.80
CA LEU A 64 9.89 2.90 -2.84
C LEU A 64 8.55 2.18 -2.87
N SER A 65 8.49 1.10 -3.64
CA SER A 65 7.41 0.15 -3.58
C SER A 65 7.96 -1.27 -3.64
N GLY A 66 7.33 -2.17 -2.91
CA GLY A 66 7.67 -3.59 -2.96
C GLY A 66 6.42 -4.45 -3.03
N VAL A 67 6.42 -5.43 -3.94
CA VAL A 67 5.38 -6.43 -4.02
C VAL A 67 5.80 -7.62 -3.18
N THR A 68 5.35 -7.66 -1.93
CA THR A 68 5.64 -8.73 -0.99
C THR A 68 4.47 -9.71 -0.96
N TYR A 69 4.40 -10.52 -2.00
CA TYR A 69 3.26 -11.38 -2.25
C TYR A 69 3.17 -12.57 -1.29
N SER A 70 4.29 -13.21 -1.00
CA SER A 70 4.35 -14.36 -0.08
C SER A 70 4.44 -13.90 1.38
N ASN A 71 4.08 -14.79 2.30
CA ASN A 71 4.27 -14.55 3.74
C ASN A 71 5.75 -14.40 4.09
N GLU A 72 6.60 -15.20 3.46
CA GLU A 72 8.06 -15.13 3.65
C GLU A 72 8.61 -13.77 3.26
N ALA A 73 8.14 -13.21 2.13
CA ALA A 73 8.57 -11.88 1.69
C ALA A 73 8.10 -10.78 2.65
N LYS A 74 6.88 -10.90 3.18
CA LYS A 74 6.38 -9.96 4.19
C LYS A 74 7.27 -9.94 5.42
N VAL A 75 7.69 -11.09 5.88
CA VAL A 75 8.56 -11.22 7.06
C VAL A 75 9.99 -10.75 6.74
N SER A 76 10.60 -11.28 5.69
CA SER A 76 12.01 -11.03 5.41
C SER A 76 12.31 -9.63 4.91
N LEU A 77 11.43 -9.04 4.12
CA LEU A 77 11.66 -7.72 3.55
C LEU A 77 11.05 -6.59 4.37
N LEU A 78 9.84 -6.78 4.87
CA LEU A 78 9.12 -5.72 5.57
C LEU A 78 9.22 -5.82 7.09
N GLY A 79 9.76 -6.91 7.61
CA GLY A 79 9.84 -7.12 9.05
C GLY A 79 8.50 -7.41 9.71
N VAL A 80 7.53 -7.92 8.96
CA VAL A 80 6.27 -8.40 9.55
C VAL A 80 6.61 -9.54 10.51
N SER A 81 6.03 -9.51 11.69
CA SER A 81 6.26 -10.55 12.69
C SER A 81 5.71 -11.89 12.23
N PRO A 82 6.50 -12.98 12.31
CA PRO A 82 5.99 -14.32 12.04
C PRO A 82 4.78 -14.68 12.91
N GLU A 83 4.76 -14.18 14.14
CA GLU A 83 3.65 -14.40 15.06
C GLU A 83 2.36 -13.73 14.59
N THR A 84 2.45 -12.56 13.99
CA THR A 84 1.31 -11.86 13.40
C THR A 84 0.72 -12.67 12.24
N ILE A 85 1.58 -13.18 11.35
CA ILE A 85 1.15 -14.05 10.25
C ILE A 85 0.49 -15.32 10.78
N LYS A 86 1.11 -15.94 11.77
CA LYS A 86 0.59 -17.17 12.37
C LYS A 86 -0.78 -16.97 13.03
N ARG A 87 -0.94 -15.85 13.72
CA ARG A 87 -2.15 -15.57 14.49
C ARG A 87 -3.31 -15.07 13.62
N TYR A 88 -3.01 -14.18 12.67
CA TYR A 88 -4.02 -13.45 11.91
C TYR A 88 -4.06 -13.80 10.42
N GLY A 89 -3.00 -14.39 9.89
CA GLY A 89 -2.84 -14.63 8.45
C GLY A 89 -2.39 -13.40 7.68
N ALA A 90 -2.28 -13.56 6.36
CA ALA A 90 -1.81 -12.50 5.47
C ALA A 90 -2.86 -11.41 5.25
N VAL A 91 -4.15 -11.77 5.32
CA VAL A 91 -5.27 -10.86 5.04
C VAL A 91 -5.90 -10.44 6.37
N HIS A 92 -5.25 -9.51 7.04
CA HIS A 92 -5.70 -8.98 8.32
C HIS A 92 -5.15 -7.57 8.53
N GLU A 93 -5.89 -6.76 9.26
CA GLU A 93 -5.51 -5.39 9.58
C GLU A 93 -4.14 -5.31 10.26
N GLU A 94 -3.85 -6.19 11.21
CA GLU A 94 -2.56 -6.21 11.90
C GLU A 94 -1.40 -6.48 10.95
N THR A 95 -1.56 -7.42 10.04
CA THR A 95 -0.55 -7.71 9.01
C THR A 95 -0.35 -6.51 8.10
N ALA A 96 -1.43 -5.87 7.65
CA ALA A 96 -1.37 -4.69 6.81
C ALA A 96 -0.66 -3.52 7.50
N LYS A 97 -0.92 -3.30 8.79
CA LYS A 97 -0.23 -2.28 9.58
C LYS A 97 1.27 -2.52 9.63
N GLU A 98 1.69 -3.73 9.91
CA GLU A 98 3.12 -4.07 9.98
C GLU A 98 3.80 -3.98 8.62
N MET A 99 3.10 -4.32 7.54
CA MET A 99 3.60 -4.11 6.18
C MET A 99 3.83 -2.63 5.88
N ALA A 100 2.86 -1.79 6.19
CA ALA A 100 2.96 -0.34 5.98
C ALA A 100 4.08 0.28 6.80
N GLN A 101 4.22 -0.09 8.06
CA GLN A 101 5.29 0.36 8.94
C GLN A 101 6.65 -0.09 8.43
N GLY A 102 6.75 -1.33 7.95
CA GLY A 102 7.99 -1.90 7.42
C GLY A 102 8.48 -1.18 6.18
N VAL A 103 7.63 -0.96 5.21
CA VAL A 103 8.02 -0.28 3.96
C VAL A 103 8.35 1.19 4.22
N ARG A 104 7.62 1.84 5.10
CA ARG A 104 7.91 3.21 5.51
C ARG A 104 9.32 3.31 6.10
N ARG A 105 9.67 2.42 7.00
CA ARG A 105 10.98 2.40 7.68
C ARG A 105 12.11 2.15 6.69
N ILE A 106 11.95 1.18 5.81
CA ILE A 106 12.97 0.84 4.81
C ILE A 106 13.26 2.04 3.89
N ALA A 107 12.21 2.72 3.45
CA ALA A 107 12.33 3.86 2.55
C ALA A 107 12.73 5.16 3.24
N GLY A 108 12.58 5.26 4.55
CA GLY A 108 12.69 6.55 5.24
C GLY A 108 11.62 7.53 4.83
N ALA A 109 10.43 7.02 4.49
CA ALA A 109 9.32 7.84 3.98
C ALA A 109 8.53 8.48 5.11
N THR A 110 7.82 9.55 4.78
CA THR A 110 6.87 10.18 5.71
C THR A 110 5.69 9.26 5.96
N TYR A 111 5.17 8.64 4.91
CA TYR A 111 4.01 7.75 4.96
C TYR A 111 4.34 6.37 4.40
N GLY A 112 3.74 5.34 4.98
CA GLY A 112 3.71 4.00 4.46
C GLY A 112 2.29 3.57 4.20
N LEU A 113 2.06 2.97 3.04
CA LEU A 113 0.77 2.41 2.65
C LEU A 113 0.95 0.94 2.32
N SER A 114 0.00 0.12 2.69
CA SER A 114 0.01 -1.29 2.30
C SER A 114 -1.34 -1.74 1.76
N THR A 115 -1.28 -2.79 0.94
CA THR A 115 -2.47 -3.52 0.49
C THR A 115 -2.28 -4.99 0.77
N SER A 116 -3.34 -5.62 1.26
CA SER A 116 -3.41 -7.07 1.42
C SER A 116 -4.87 -7.49 1.25
N GLY A 117 -5.09 -8.64 0.65
CA GLY A 117 -6.43 -9.10 0.40
C GLY A 117 -6.47 -10.29 -0.55
N ILE A 118 -7.68 -10.67 -0.93
CA ILE A 118 -7.96 -11.68 -1.94
C ILE A 118 -8.48 -10.94 -3.17
N ALA A 119 -7.69 -10.95 -4.25
CA ALA A 119 -7.98 -10.16 -5.43
C ALA A 119 -8.93 -10.85 -6.43
N VAL A 120 -9.10 -12.17 -6.32
CA VAL A 120 -9.88 -12.94 -7.28
C VAL A 120 -11.31 -13.14 -6.78
N PRO A 121 -12.33 -12.73 -7.55
CA PRO A 121 -13.72 -12.96 -7.17
C PRO A 121 -14.04 -14.43 -6.98
N GLY A 122 -14.88 -14.76 -6.00
CA GLY A 122 -15.37 -16.12 -5.78
C GLY A 122 -14.50 -17.01 -4.90
N TRP A 123 -13.50 -16.48 -4.29
CA TRP A 123 -12.67 -17.19 -3.30
C TRP A 123 -13.31 -17.17 -1.94
#